data_942a91a5e0cbad0f0caf3a7c532b1c3a
#
_entry.id   942a91a5e0cbad0f0caf3a7c532b1c3a
#
_cell.length_a   1.000
_cell.length_b   1.000
_cell.length_c   1.000
_cell.angle_alpha   90.00
_cell.angle_beta   90.00
_cell.angle_gamma   90.00
#
_symmetry.space_group_name_H-M   'P 1'
#
loop_
_entity.id
_entity.type
_entity.pdbx_description
1 polymer ?
#
loop_
_entity_poly.entity_id
_entity_poly.type
_entity_poly.pdbx_seq_one_letter_code
_entity_poly.pdbx_strand_id
1 'polypeptide(L)'
;MTKAEQILAFYSALDFDRKFLDADLDVLNPFEGASPEQEKALSGFYHKFYSDDTPRNLILGINPGRLGAGATGIPFTDTKRLIECGIPFESFSTHEPSSVFVYEAINAFGGPEKFYNEFFIGSVCPLGFVVNKNGNWINFNYYDRASFSNALAPYLLEQIKKQIELAGKNERIIVFGTGKNLKFLQKLN
;
A
#
# COMPACT_ATOMS: atom_id res chain seq x y z
N MET A 1 -12.28 14.75 11.69
CA MET A 1 -11.06 13.91 11.53
C MET A 1 -10.58 14.04 10.10
N THR A 2 -9.36 14.47 9.89
CA THR A 2 -8.77 14.63 8.54
C THR A 2 -8.65 13.29 7.83
N LYS A 3 -8.51 13.31 6.51
CA LYS A 3 -8.26 12.10 5.73
C LYS A 3 -6.95 11.42 6.16
N ALA A 4 -5.92 12.21 6.50
CA ALA A 4 -4.66 11.69 7.06
C ALA A 4 -4.88 10.87 8.33
N GLU A 5 -5.62 11.41 9.29
CA GLU A 5 -5.93 10.70 10.55
C GLU A 5 -6.72 9.42 10.30
N GLN A 6 -7.68 9.43 9.36
CA GLN A 6 -8.43 8.25 8.97
C GLN A 6 -7.54 7.18 8.35
N ILE A 7 -6.63 7.56 7.43
CA ILE A 7 -5.69 6.66 6.76
C ILE A 7 -4.72 6.04 7.78
N LEU A 8 -4.14 6.86 8.65
CA LEU A 8 -3.21 6.39 9.69
C LEU A 8 -3.90 5.44 10.68
N ALA A 9 -5.13 5.75 11.09
CA ALA A 9 -5.93 4.87 11.93
C ALA A 9 -6.24 3.53 11.24
N PHE A 10 -6.58 3.55 9.94
CA PHE A 10 -6.79 2.34 9.17
C PHE A 10 -5.55 1.44 9.15
N TYR A 11 -4.38 1.99 8.85
CA TYR A 11 -3.14 1.23 8.81
C TYR A 11 -2.70 0.73 10.19
N SER A 12 -2.86 1.53 11.24
CA SER A 12 -2.53 1.13 12.61
C SER A 12 -3.43 0.00 13.14
N ALA A 13 -4.65 -0.12 12.60
CA ALA A 13 -5.61 -1.15 12.98
C ALA A 13 -5.50 -2.43 12.14
N LEU A 14 -4.50 -2.52 11.25
CA LEU A 14 -4.29 -3.73 10.46
C LEU A 14 -3.84 -4.87 11.37
N ASP A 15 -4.70 -5.89 11.47
CA ASP A 15 -4.40 -7.14 12.14
C ASP A 15 -4.39 -8.29 11.12
N PHE A 16 -3.44 -9.19 11.25
CA PHE A 16 -3.27 -10.30 10.35
C PHE A 16 -3.03 -11.61 11.12
N ASP A 17 -3.93 -12.55 10.97
CA ASP A 17 -3.79 -13.87 11.58
C ASP A 17 -2.74 -14.70 10.83
N ARG A 18 -1.58 -14.85 11.45
CA ARG A 18 -0.43 -15.59 10.90
C ARG A 18 -0.71 -17.06 10.62
N LYS A 19 -1.85 -17.62 11.10
CA LYS A 19 -2.27 -19.01 10.75
C LYS A 19 -2.52 -19.21 9.25
N PHE A 20 -2.74 -18.13 8.50
CA PHE A 20 -2.89 -18.19 7.04
C PHE A 20 -1.55 -18.33 6.30
N LEU A 21 -0.42 -18.11 6.97
CA LEU A 21 0.89 -18.22 6.35
C LEU A 21 1.33 -19.69 6.26
N ASP A 22 1.75 -20.10 5.07
CA ASP A 22 2.53 -21.32 4.90
C ASP A 22 3.92 -21.14 5.53
N ALA A 23 4.59 -22.23 5.90
CA ALA A 23 5.86 -22.21 6.64
C ALA A 23 7.01 -21.49 5.92
N ASP A 24 6.92 -21.30 4.61
CA ASP A 24 7.89 -20.60 3.78
C ASP A 24 7.54 -19.12 3.54
N LEU A 25 6.40 -18.65 4.08
CA LEU A 25 5.93 -17.29 3.93
C LEU A 25 6.11 -16.48 5.22
N ASP A 26 6.32 -15.16 5.05
CA ASP A 26 6.22 -14.20 6.14
C ASP A 26 5.49 -12.93 5.69
N VAL A 27 4.93 -12.20 6.66
CA VAL A 27 4.20 -10.96 6.43
C VAL A 27 5.13 -9.75 6.58
N LEU A 28 4.98 -8.79 5.67
CA LEU A 28 5.58 -7.46 5.79
C LEU A 28 4.50 -6.49 6.27
N ASN A 29 4.58 -6.11 7.52
CA ASN A 29 3.76 -5.05 8.10
C ASN A 29 4.66 -3.86 8.45
N PRO A 30 4.73 -2.81 7.63
CA PRO A 30 5.57 -1.65 7.87
C PRO A 30 5.08 -0.78 9.04
N PHE A 31 3.92 -1.09 9.60
CA PHE A 31 3.32 -0.37 10.73
C PHE A 31 3.61 -1.06 12.06
N GLU A 32 4.07 -2.31 12.03
CA GLU A 32 4.44 -3.09 13.20
C GLU A 32 5.96 -2.99 13.44
N GLY A 33 6.37 -2.41 14.56
CA GLY A 33 7.78 -2.25 14.90
C GLY A 33 8.54 -1.21 14.07
N ALA A 34 7.82 -0.26 13.45
CA ALA A 34 8.42 0.86 12.74
C ALA A 34 9.35 1.68 13.66
N SER A 35 10.47 2.15 13.11
CA SER A 35 11.34 3.07 13.85
C SER A 35 10.66 4.44 14.00
N PRO A 36 11.05 5.27 14.98
CA PRO A 36 10.51 6.63 15.14
C PRO A 36 10.62 7.48 13.88
N GLU A 37 11.68 7.29 13.08
CA GLU A 37 11.84 8.00 11.80
C GLU A 37 10.84 7.50 10.75
N GLN A 38 10.59 6.18 10.66
CA GLN A 38 9.57 5.63 9.77
C GLN A 38 8.18 6.14 10.13
N GLU A 39 7.82 6.13 11.42
CA GLU A 39 6.55 6.67 11.90
C GLU A 39 6.39 8.15 11.58
N LYS A 40 7.45 8.95 11.81
CA LYS A 40 7.47 10.37 11.48
C LYS A 40 7.32 10.61 9.98
N ALA A 41 8.02 9.85 9.14
CA ALA A 41 7.95 9.98 7.70
C ALA A 41 6.57 9.59 7.16
N LEU A 42 6.02 8.47 7.65
CA LEU A 42 4.66 8.01 7.32
C LEU A 42 3.61 9.07 7.69
N SER A 43 3.63 9.52 8.94
CA SER A 43 2.75 10.57 9.43
C SER A 43 2.91 11.87 8.64
N GLY A 44 4.16 12.29 8.40
CA GLY A 44 4.48 13.49 7.64
C GLY A 44 3.94 13.47 6.22
N PHE A 45 4.05 12.33 5.54
CA PHE A 45 3.50 12.15 4.19
C PHE A 45 1.98 12.28 4.17
N TYR A 46 1.27 11.54 5.03
CA TYR A 46 -0.19 11.59 5.03
C TYR A 46 -0.72 12.94 5.48
N HIS A 47 -0.16 13.59 6.49
CA HIS A 47 -0.58 14.94 6.88
C HIS A 47 -0.27 16.00 5.82
N LYS A 48 0.81 15.83 5.05
CA LYS A 48 1.15 16.75 3.95
C LYS A 48 0.10 16.70 2.83
N PHE A 49 -0.33 15.50 2.41
CA PHE A 49 -1.14 15.33 1.21
C PHE A 49 -2.63 15.08 1.48
N TYR A 50 -3.01 14.83 2.73
CA TYR A 50 -4.39 14.47 3.12
C TYR A 50 -4.86 15.24 4.37
N SER A 51 -4.50 16.53 4.45
CA SER A 51 -4.79 17.39 5.61
C SER A 51 -6.26 17.81 5.75
N ASP A 52 -7.07 17.58 4.73
CA ASP A 52 -8.52 17.83 4.71
C ASP A 52 -9.34 16.53 4.94
N ASP A 53 -10.65 16.59 4.74
CA ASP A 53 -11.57 15.45 4.80
C ASP A 53 -12.27 15.17 3.44
N THR A 54 -11.77 15.78 2.36
CA THR A 54 -12.37 15.68 1.02
C THR A 54 -12.30 14.25 0.49
N PRO A 55 -13.39 13.72 -0.10
CA PRO A 55 -13.39 12.41 -0.74
C PRO A 55 -12.41 12.30 -1.91
N ARG A 56 -11.74 11.16 -2.02
CA ARG A 56 -10.74 10.83 -3.07
C ARG A 56 -11.23 9.68 -3.95
N ASN A 57 -10.77 9.63 -5.18
CA ASN A 57 -10.90 8.44 -6.01
C ASN A 57 -9.90 7.37 -5.52
N LEU A 58 -10.37 6.11 -5.38
CA LEU A 58 -9.50 5.02 -4.92
C LEU A 58 -8.71 4.42 -6.08
N ILE A 59 -7.41 4.30 -5.88
CA ILE A 59 -6.51 3.49 -6.71
C ILE A 59 -6.05 2.29 -5.88
N LEU A 60 -6.19 1.07 -6.38
CA LEU A 60 -5.71 -0.14 -5.73
C LEU A 60 -4.50 -0.74 -6.46
N GLY A 61 -3.37 -0.80 -5.77
CA GLY A 61 -2.23 -1.64 -6.12
C GLY A 61 -2.46 -3.11 -5.77
N ILE A 62 -1.39 -3.90 -5.79
CA ILE A 62 -1.41 -5.34 -5.46
C ILE A 62 -1.30 -5.53 -3.94
N ASN A 63 -0.10 -5.48 -3.44
CA ASN A 63 0.29 -5.50 -2.04
C ASN A 63 1.69 -4.88 -1.87
N PRO A 64 2.05 -4.41 -0.68
CA PRO A 64 3.36 -3.85 -0.39
C PRO A 64 4.52 -4.76 -0.78
N GLY A 65 5.48 -4.21 -1.52
CA GLY A 65 6.75 -4.86 -1.79
C GLY A 65 7.83 -4.41 -0.78
N ARG A 66 8.79 -5.27 -0.48
CA ARG A 66 9.83 -5.06 0.55
C ARG A 66 10.74 -3.84 0.30
N LEU A 67 10.83 -3.34 -0.92
CA LEU A 67 11.65 -2.17 -1.30
C LEU A 67 10.83 -0.88 -1.47
N GLY A 68 9.53 -0.96 -1.43
CA GLY A 68 8.60 0.16 -1.51
C GLY A 68 7.73 0.27 -0.26
N ALA A 69 6.43 0.11 -0.42
CA ALA A 69 5.46 0.24 0.67
C ALA A 69 5.71 -0.70 1.88
N GLY A 70 6.35 -1.85 1.66
CA GLY A 70 6.77 -2.73 2.77
C GLY A 70 7.89 -2.15 3.64
N ALA A 71 8.61 -1.12 3.14
CA ALA A 71 9.64 -0.41 3.88
C ALA A 71 9.15 0.95 4.40
N THR A 72 8.36 1.67 3.61
CA THR A 72 7.93 3.05 3.93
C THR A 72 6.52 3.16 4.50
N GLY A 73 5.69 2.15 4.33
CA GLY A 73 4.26 2.19 4.64
C GLY A 73 3.40 2.95 3.62
N ILE A 74 4.01 3.50 2.57
CA ILE A 74 3.32 4.35 1.60
C ILE A 74 3.30 3.64 0.23
N PRO A 75 2.13 3.36 -0.36
CA PRO A 75 2.02 2.67 -1.64
C PRO A 75 2.84 3.33 -2.75
N PHE A 76 3.60 2.51 -3.49
CA PHE A 76 4.47 2.93 -4.60
C PHE A 76 5.52 4.01 -4.26
N THR A 77 5.83 4.18 -2.97
CA THR A 77 6.75 5.22 -2.51
C THR A 77 7.94 4.57 -1.80
N ASP A 78 9.07 4.51 -2.49
CA ASP A 78 10.37 4.17 -1.91
C ASP A 78 11.01 5.38 -1.21
N THR A 79 12.13 5.21 -0.55
CA THR A 79 12.79 6.29 0.20
C THR A 79 13.21 7.46 -0.69
N LYS A 80 13.59 7.19 -1.95
CA LYS A 80 13.93 8.25 -2.91
C LYS A 80 12.70 9.12 -3.21
N ARG A 81 11.56 8.51 -3.47
CA ARG A 81 10.31 9.23 -3.74
C ARG A 81 9.80 9.97 -2.52
N LEU A 82 10.02 9.41 -1.34
CA LEU A 82 9.68 10.05 -0.07
C LEU A 82 10.44 11.38 0.08
N ILE A 83 11.76 11.35 -0.19
CA ILE A 83 12.62 12.57 -0.17
C ILE A 83 12.19 13.56 -1.27
N GLU A 84 11.89 13.09 -2.49
CA GLU A 84 11.38 13.94 -3.59
C GLU A 84 10.03 14.58 -3.22
N CYS A 85 9.22 13.96 -2.38
CA CYS A 85 8.01 14.53 -1.79
C CYS A 85 8.29 15.53 -0.64
N GLY A 86 9.55 15.79 -0.32
CA GLY A 86 9.95 16.72 0.74
C GLY A 86 9.78 16.14 2.15
N ILE A 87 9.79 14.80 2.29
CA ILE A 87 9.77 14.10 3.58
C ILE A 87 11.18 13.56 3.85
N PRO A 88 11.91 14.11 4.82
CA PRO A 88 13.27 13.66 5.15
C PRO A 88 13.27 12.20 5.62
N PHE A 89 14.25 11.42 5.14
CA PHE A 89 14.45 10.04 5.55
C PHE A 89 15.91 9.62 5.34
N GLU A 90 16.58 9.12 6.39
CA GLU A 90 18.03 8.83 6.38
C GLU A 90 18.38 7.41 6.88
N SER A 91 17.49 6.71 7.60
CA SER A 91 17.79 5.44 8.25
C SER A 91 18.23 4.34 7.27
N PHE A 92 17.66 4.31 6.08
CA PHE A 92 18.04 3.37 5.02
C PHE A 92 17.64 3.90 3.64
N SER A 93 18.15 3.26 2.58
CA SER A 93 17.79 3.59 1.20
C SER A 93 17.18 2.39 0.50
N THR A 94 16.04 2.61 -0.16
CA THR A 94 15.39 1.62 -1.01
C THR A 94 15.08 2.19 -2.39
N HIS A 95 14.94 1.29 -3.37
CA HIS A 95 14.49 1.63 -4.71
C HIS A 95 13.52 0.58 -5.23
N GLU A 96 12.29 1.00 -5.52
CA GLU A 96 11.26 0.15 -6.10
C GLU A 96 11.03 0.51 -7.57
N PRO A 97 11.25 -0.41 -8.53
CA PRO A 97 11.07 -0.08 -9.95
C PRO A 97 9.68 0.44 -10.30
N SER A 98 8.62 -0.06 -9.65
CA SER A 98 7.25 0.41 -9.89
C SER A 98 7.00 1.85 -9.44
N SER A 99 7.77 2.36 -8.46
CA SER A 99 7.67 3.74 -8.00
C SER A 99 8.07 4.72 -9.11
N VAL A 100 9.00 4.35 -9.98
CA VAL A 100 9.44 5.20 -11.10
C VAL A 100 8.26 5.52 -12.00
N PHE A 101 7.59 4.49 -12.50
CA PHE A 101 6.43 4.64 -13.37
C PHE A 101 5.28 5.41 -12.71
N VAL A 102 4.98 5.07 -11.45
CA VAL A 102 3.86 5.72 -10.74
C VAL A 102 4.15 7.20 -10.50
N TYR A 103 5.38 7.56 -10.13
CA TYR A 103 5.73 8.97 -9.95
C TYR A 103 5.90 9.75 -11.26
N GLU A 104 6.24 9.09 -12.36
CA GLU A 104 6.11 9.71 -13.70
C GLU A 104 4.65 10.08 -13.99
N ALA A 105 3.70 9.18 -13.70
CA ALA A 105 2.27 9.45 -13.86
C ALA A 105 1.79 10.55 -12.90
N ILE A 106 2.22 10.53 -11.63
CA ILE A 106 1.91 11.58 -10.65
C ILE A 106 2.41 12.95 -11.14
N ASN A 107 3.65 13.01 -11.64
CA ASN A 107 4.24 14.25 -12.15
C ASN A 107 3.53 14.75 -13.40
N ALA A 108 3.18 13.85 -14.33
CA ALA A 108 2.40 14.16 -15.52
C ALA A 108 0.98 14.68 -15.19
N PHE A 109 0.38 14.22 -14.08
CA PHE A 109 -0.90 14.72 -13.59
C PHE A 109 -0.83 16.15 -13.04
N GLY A 110 0.37 16.61 -12.70
CA GLY A 110 0.64 17.95 -12.17
C GLY A 110 1.30 17.97 -10.79
N GLY A 111 1.93 16.87 -10.43
CA GLY A 111 2.70 16.69 -9.20
C GLY A 111 1.93 16.07 -8.04
N PRO A 112 2.66 15.71 -6.96
CA PRO A 112 2.08 14.99 -5.82
C PRO A 112 0.90 15.72 -5.15
N GLU A 113 0.99 17.03 -4.94
CA GLU A 113 -0.08 17.80 -4.30
C GLU A 113 -1.40 17.72 -5.08
N LYS A 114 -1.35 17.93 -6.40
CA LYS A 114 -2.52 17.79 -7.27
C LYS A 114 -3.05 16.37 -7.29
N PHE A 115 -2.15 15.41 -7.41
CA PHE A 115 -2.51 14.01 -7.53
C PHE A 115 -3.19 13.48 -6.26
N TYR A 116 -2.57 13.66 -5.10
CA TYR A 116 -3.11 13.18 -3.83
C TYR A 116 -4.32 13.97 -3.34
N ASN A 117 -4.55 15.17 -3.91
CA ASN A 117 -5.83 15.87 -3.72
C ASN A 117 -7.01 15.21 -4.43
N GLU A 118 -6.77 14.44 -5.50
CA GLU A 118 -7.79 13.72 -6.27
C GLU A 118 -7.85 12.23 -5.96
N PHE A 119 -6.72 11.63 -5.56
CA PHE A 119 -6.59 10.18 -5.42
C PHE A 119 -6.07 9.76 -4.05
N PHE A 120 -6.62 8.65 -3.56
CA PHE A 120 -6.03 7.85 -2.49
C PHE A 120 -5.52 6.55 -3.08
N ILE A 121 -4.22 6.26 -2.89
CA ILE A 121 -3.63 5.00 -3.32
C ILE A 121 -3.63 4.04 -2.13
N GLY A 122 -4.29 2.91 -2.30
CA GLY A 122 -4.26 1.78 -1.42
C GLY A 122 -3.77 0.51 -2.13
N SER A 123 -4.07 -0.64 -1.57
CA SER A 123 -3.70 -1.95 -2.14
C SER A 123 -4.83 -2.95 -1.91
N VAL A 124 -4.99 -3.92 -2.82
CA VAL A 124 -5.94 -5.03 -2.62
C VAL A 124 -5.65 -5.74 -1.31
N CYS A 125 -4.37 -6.00 -1.03
CA CYS A 125 -3.91 -6.37 0.30
C CYS A 125 -3.03 -5.25 0.86
N PRO A 126 -3.38 -4.60 1.99
CA PRO A 126 -2.58 -3.53 2.56
C PRO A 126 -1.31 -4.03 3.28
N LEU A 127 -1.14 -5.33 3.45
CA LEU A 127 0.05 -5.98 3.96
C LEU A 127 0.86 -6.63 2.84
N GLY A 128 2.19 -6.60 2.94
CA GLY A 128 3.08 -7.29 2.04
C GLY A 128 3.35 -8.73 2.47
N PHE A 129 3.91 -9.51 1.54
CA PHE A 129 4.36 -10.86 1.85
C PHE A 129 5.71 -11.12 1.20
N VAL A 130 6.48 -12.00 1.84
CA VAL A 130 7.73 -12.53 1.33
C VAL A 130 7.73 -14.04 1.40
N VAL A 131 8.44 -14.68 0.48
CA VAL A 131 8.67 -16.12 0.47
C VAL A 131 10.16 -16.40 0.60
N ASN A 132 10.50 -17.37 1.43
CA ASN A 132 11.89 -17.85 1.55
C ASN A 132 12.19 -18.81 0.40
N LYS A 133 13.16 -18.43 -0.44
CA LYS A 133 13.70 -19.31 -1.49
C LYS A 133 15.20 -19.53 -1.24
N ASN A 134 15.54 -20.71 -0.75
CA ASN A 134 16.93 -21.10 -0.47
C ASN A 134 17.67 -20.10 0.44
N GLY A 135 17.02 -19.65 1.52
CA GLY A 135 17.56 -18.69 2.46
C GLY A 135 17.40 -17.22 2.07
N ASN A 136 16.86 -16.92 0.89
CA ASN A 136 16.60 -15.55 0.43
C ASN A 136 15.12 -15.21 0.49
N TRP A 137 14.79 -14.13 1.16
CA TRP A 137 13.44 -13.57 1.19
C TRP A 137 13.18 -12.71 -0.04
N ILE A 138 12.18 -13.09 -0.85
CA ILE A 138 11.77 -12.35 -2.05
C ILE A 138 10.31 -11.96 -1.95
N ASN A 139 9.89 -10.92 -2.69
CA ASN A 139 8.50 -10.49 -2.72
C ASN A 139 7.57 -11.62 -3.16
N PHE A 140 6.42 -11.69 -2.50
CA PHE A 140 5.36 -12.63 -2.81
C PHE A 140 4.03 -11.86 -2.88
N ASN A 141 3.28 -12.09 -3.96
CA ASN A 141 1.97 -11.45 -4.10
C ASN A 141 0.88 -12.38 -3.57
N TYR A 142 -0.15 -11.81 -2.98
CA TYR A 142 -1.27 -12.58 -2.42
C TYR A 142 -1.89 -13.58 -3.41
N TYR A 143 -1.76 -13.37 -4.71
CA TYR A 143 -2.28 -14.24 -5.78
C TYR A 143 -1.27 -15.23 -6.36
N ASP A 144 -0.04 -15.29 -5.90
CA ASP A 144 1.00 -16.16 -6.47
C ASP A 144 0.80 -17.63 -6.10
N ARG A 145 0.03 -17.92 -5.05
CA ARG A 145 -0.37 -19.26 -4.62
C ARG A 145 -1.88 -19.32 -4.44
N ALA A 146 -2.56 -20.19 -5.19
CA ALA A 146 -4.03 -20.24 -5.20
C ALA A 146 -4.64 -20.60 -3.83
N SER A 147 -4.03 -21.52 -3.07
CA SER A 147 -4.47 -21.87 -1.72
C SER A 147 -4.44 -20.66 -0.78
N PHE A 148 -3.34 -19.92 -0.79
CA PHE A 148 -3.16 -18.71 -0.01
C PHE A 148 -4.15 -17.61 -0.42
N SER A 149 -4.29 -17.37 -1.72
CA SER A 149 -5.27 -16.41 -2.26
C SER A 149 -6.71 -16.71 -1.82
N ASN A 150 -7.10 -17.99 -1.89
CA ASN A 150 -8.46 -18.40 -1.48
C ASN A 150 -8.67 -18.25 0.03
N ALA A 151 -7.69 -18.60 0.84
CA ALA A 151 -7.75 -18.43 2.29
C ALA A 151 -7.86 -16.97 2.70
N LEU A 152 -7.19 -16.07 1.97
CA LEU A 152 -7.19 -14.63 2.23
C LEU A 152 -8.42 -13.90 1.70
N ALA A 153 -9.20 -14.46 0.79
CA ALA A 153 -10.27 -13.74 0.10
C ALA A 153 -11.23 -12.97 1.03
N PRO A 154 -11.71 -13.53 2.17
CA PRO A 154 -12.55 -12.77 3.09
C PRO A 154 -11.85 -11.54 3.69
N TYR A 155 -10.57 -11.70 4.10
CA TYR A 155 -9.76 -10.61 4.62
C TYR A 155 -9.57 -9.51 3.56
N LEU A 156 -9.20 -9.88 2.33
CA LEU A 156 -9.00 -8.92 1.24
C LEU A 156 -10.27 -8.13 0.92
N LEU A 157 -11.42 -8.80 0.89
CA LEU A 157 -12.73 -8.14 0.69
C LEU A 157 -13.02 -7.12 1.78
N GLU A 158 -12.75 -7.45 3.03
CA GLU A 158 -12.93 -6.54 4.16
C GLU A 158 -12.02 -5.30 4.02
N GLN A 159 -10.72 -5.53 3.71
CA GLN A 159 -9.78 -4.42 3.55
C GLN A 159 -10.12 -3.52 2.35
N ILE A 160 -10.60 -4.09 1.25
CA ILE A 160 -11.07 -3.31 0.09
C ILE A 160 -12.27 -2.44 0.48
N LYS A 161 -13.27 -3.00 1.18
CA LYS A 161 -14.45 -2.23 1.65
C LYS A 161 -14.05 -1.07 2.54
N LYS A 162 -13.17 -1.31 3.52
CA LYS A 162 -12.65 -0.23 4.39
C LYS A 162 -11.95 0.86 3.60
N GLN A 163 -11.18 0.53 2.58
CA GLN A 163 -10.49 1.51 1.74
C GLN A 163 -11.44 2.27 0.81
N ILE A 164 -12.53 1.65 0.34
CA ILE A 164 -13.61 2.34 -0.40
C ILE A 164 -14.28 3.39 0.49
N GLU A 165 -14.66 3.02 1.71
CA GLU A 165 -15.25 3.92 2.69
C GLU A 165 -14.28 5.06 3.04
N LEU A 166 -13.02 4.71 3.26
CA LEU A 166 -11.94 5.66 3.56
C LEU A 166 -11.71 6.66 2.42
N ALA A 167 -11.72 6.21 1.17
CA ALA A 167 -11.59 7.09 0.01
C ALA A 167 -12.79 8.03 -0.13
N GLY A 168 -14.00 7.52 0.03
CA GLY A 168 -15.25 8.29 0.04
C GLY A 168 -15.85 8.56 -1.34
N LYS A 169 -15.11 8.43 -2.46
CA LYS A 169 -15.65 8.38 -3.83
C LYS A 169 -15.73 6.91 -4.24
N ASN A 170 -16.93 6.41 -4.50
CA ASN A 170 -17.21 4.99 -4.75
C ASN A 170 -17.76 4.66 -6.14
N GLU A 171 -17.87 5.64 -7.03
CA GLU A 171 -18.41 5.45 -8.38
C GLU A 171 -17.53 4.52 -9.23
N ARG A 172 -16.23 4.54 -8.99
CA ARG A 172 -15.24 3.71 -9.69
C ARG A 172 -13.99 3.52 -8.87
N ILE A 173 -13.35 2.37 -9.04
CA ILE A 173 -12.04 2.05 -8.49
C ILE A 173 -11.07 1.88 -9.64
N ILE A 174 -9.92 2.52 -9.56
CA ILE A 174 -8.82 2.34 -10.51
C ILE A 174 -7.93 1.22 -9.98
N VAL A 175 -7.61 0.24 -10.82
CA VAL A 175 -6.75 -0.89 -10.43
C VAL A 175 -5.43 -0.81 -11.17
N PHE A 176 -4.33 -0.76 -10.44
CA PHE A 176 -3.00 -0.92 -11.02
C PHE A 176 -2.68 -2.41 -11.18
N GLY A 177 -2.27 -2.79 -12.40
CA GLY A 177 -1.99 -4.16 -12.78
C GLY A 177 -3.13 -4.83 -13.53
N THR A 178 -2.99 -4.93 -14.85
CA THR A 178 -3.99 -5.51 -15.78
C THR A 178 -3.97 -7.04 -15.83
N GLY A 179 -3.02 -7.68 -15.14
CA GLY A 179 -2.82 -9.13 -15.15
C GLY A 179 -3.61 -9.87 -14.07
N LYS A 180 -2.90 -10.60 -13.20
CA LYS A 180 -3.48 -11.45 -12.14
C LYS A 180 -4.29 -10.66 -11.11
N ASN A 181 -3.85 -9.42 -10.78
CA ASN A 181 -4.55 -8.56 -9.82
C ASN A 181 -5.97 -8.23 -10.29
N LEU A 182 -6.11 -7.75 -11.52
CA LEU A 182 -7.43 -7.45 -12.09
C LEU A 182 -8.31 -8.70 -12.20
N LYS A 183 -7.75 -9.82 -12.67
CA LYS A 183 -8.47 -11.10 -12.76
C LYS A 183 -8.96 -11.61 -11.41
N PHE A 184 -8.20 -11.38 -10.35
CA PHE A 184 -8.62 -11.73 -8.99
C PHE A 184 -9.81 -10.86 -8.56
N LEU A 185 -9.73 -9.55 -8.71
CA LEU A 185 -10.80 -8.62 -8.36
C LEU A 185 -12.10 -8.90 -9.12
N GLN A 186 -12.00 -9.27 -10.42
CA GLN A 186 -13.17 -9.65 -11.22
C GLN A 186 -13.87 -10.93 -10.73
N LYS A 187 -13.19 -11.80 -9.97
CA LYS A 187 -13.79 -12.99 -9.38
C LYS A 187 -14.42 -12.74 -8.01
N LEU A 188 -14.14 -11.60 -7.39
CA LEU A 188 -14.72 -11.22 -6.10
C LEU A 188 -16.10 -10.54 -6.24
N ASN A 189 -16.51 -10.22 -7.47
CA ASN A 189 -17.84 -9.72 -7.81
C ASN A 189 -18.79 -10.93 -8.09
#